data_846c94a04ac897a8c488e8bcf8bd8c36
#
_entry.id   846c94a04ac897a8c488e8bcf8bd8c36
#
_cell.length_a   1.000
_cell.length_b   1.000
_cell.length_c   1.000
_cell.angle_alpha   90.00
_cell.angle_beta   90.00
_cell.angle_gamma   90.00
#
_symmetry.space_group_name_H-M   'P 1'
#
loop_
_entity.id
_entity.type
_entity.pdbx_description
1 polymer ?
#
loop_
_entity_poly.entity_id
_entity_poly.type
_entity_poly.pdbx_seq_one_letter_code
_entity_poly.pdbx_strand_id
1 'polypeptide(L)'
;AGKMSIRIERRLDRVFRKIEESTSGDIHPTVRVESGSRIIEIPIKDIVVVQAIKSSHLVDIYTTSQKIRIKETLKNMLEKLGEEFTYVNKSCIVQKRLIREINKKNYFAIMSGGLQVEISYREMRKLVKEQ
;
A
#
# COMPACT_ATOMS: atom_id res chain seq x y z
N ALA A 1 -6.42 -6.33 -20.27
CA ALA A 1 -6.76 -6.47 -20.29
C ALA A 1 -6.98 -6.16 -20.42
N GLY A 2 -6.59 -6.19 -20.12
CA GLY A 2 -6.66 -6.37 -20.02
C GLY A 2 -7.05 -6.09 -19.97
N LYS A 3 -6.82 -6.35 -19.38
CA LYS A 3 -7.11 -6.62 -19.31
C LYS A 3 -7.75 -6.83 -19.11
N MET A 4 -7.49 -6.90 -18.88
CA MET A 4 -7.95 -7.38 -18.66
C MET A 4 -8.42 -7.67 -18.53
N SER A 5 -8.04 -7.81 -18.11
CA SER A 5 -8.36 -8.33 -17.99
C SER A 5 -8.70 -8.61 -17.80
N ILE A 6 -8.56 -8.82 -17.42
CA ILE A 6 -8.66 -9.32 -17.29
C ILE A 6 -9.20 -9.75 -17.03
N ARG A 7 -9.00 -10.00 -16.32
CA ARG A 7 -9.24 -10.50 -16.04
C ARG A 7 -9.67 -11.01 -15.84
N ILE A 8 -9.44 -10.88 -15.66
CA ILE A 8 -9.56 -11.47 -15.51
C ILE A 8 -9.65 -11.86 -15.24
N GLU A 9 -9.54 -11.99 -14.72
CA GLU A 9 -9.38 -12.35 -14.33
C GLU A 9 -9.41 -12.69 -14.22
N ARG A 10 -9.36 -12.88 -13.85
CA ARG A 10 -9.17 -13.22 -13.71
C ARG A 10 -9.45 -13.71 -13.76
N ARG A 11 -9.08 -13.74 -13.29
CA ARG A 11 -9.12 -14.13 -13.44
C ARG A 11 -9.05 -14.32 -13.69
N LEU A 12 -8.80 -14.06 -12.98
CA LEU A 12 -8.61 -14.25 -13.31
C LEU A 12 -8.38 -14.27 -13.52
N ASP A 13 -8.16 -14.26 -13.53
CA ASP A 13 -7.86 -14.38 -13.93
C ASP A 13 -7.57 -14.54 -14.20
N ARG A 14 -7.36 -14.82 -13.21
CA ARG A 14 -7.13 -15.09 -13.54
C ARG A 14 -6.93 -15.24 -14.13
N VAL A 15 -6.78 -15.18 -13.74
CA VAL A 15 -6.59 -15.22 -14.32
C VAL A 15 -6.31 -15.06 -14.96
N PHE A 16 -5.85 -14.95 -14.92
CA PHE A 16 -5.61 -14.77 -15.69
C PHE A 16 -5.29 -14.80 -16.10
N ARG A 17 -4.86 -15.09 -15.94
CA ARG A 17 -4.46 -15.18 -16.52
C ARG A 17 -3.95 -15.59 -16.90
N LYS A 18 -3.55 -15.82 -16.82
CA LYS A 18 -2.92 -16.11 -17.27
C LYS A 18 -2.38 -16.20 -17.84
N ILE A 19 -1.92 -16.47 -17.87
CA ILE A 19 -1.22 -16.41 -18.41
C ILE A 19 -0.82 -16.28 -19.03
N GLU A 20 -0.39 -16.47 -19.28
CA GLU A 20 0.23 -16.17 -19.75
C GLU A 20 0.78 -15.85 -20.05
N GLU A 21 1.24 -16.07 -20.24
CA GLU A 21 1.90 -15.68 -20.37
C GLU A 21 2.55 -15.31 -20.32
N SER A 22 3.02 -15.36 -20.11
CA SER A 22 3.64 -14.91 -20.01
C SER A 22 4.35 -14.57 -19.74
N THR A 23 4.65 -14.22 -19.45
CA THR A 23 5.50 -13.88 -19.21
C THR A 23 6.01 -13.42 -18.54
N SER A 24 6.24 -13.59 -18.20
CA SER A 24 7.28 -13.18 -17.82
C SER A 24 7.58 -12.35 -16.63
N GLY A 25 8.09 -11.96 -15.97
CA GLY A 25 8.40 -11.21 -14.78
C GLY A 25 7.60 -9.95 -14.55
N ASP A 26 6.55 -9.80 -15.32
CA ASP A 26 5.80 -8.54 -15.27
C ASP A 26 4.51 -8.63 -14.47
N ILE A 27 4.31 -9.74 -13.76
CA ILE A 27 3.11 -9.87 -12.94
C ILE A 27 3.36 -9.15 -11.61
N HIS A 28 2.54 -8.16 -11.33
CA HIS A 28 2.64 -7.42 -10.09
C HIS A 28 1.38 -7.67 -9.26
N PRO A 29 1.54 -8.04 -7.99
CA PRO A 29 0.37 -8.24 -7.14
C PRO A 29 -0.44 -6.96 -7.00
N THR A 30 -1.76 -7.12 -6.94
CA THR A 30 -2.65 -6.00 -6.69
C THR A 30 -3.48 -6.28 -5.46
N VAL A 31 -4.03 -5.22 -4.89
CA VAL A 31 -5.02 -5.33 -3.85
C VAL A 31 -6.32 -4.74 -4.37
N ARG A 32 -7.44 -5.42 -4.08
CA ARG A 32 -8.75 -4.97 -4.51
C ARG A 32 -9.44 -4.27 -3.35
N VAL A 33 -9.93 -3.05 -3.60
CA VAL A 33 -10.62 -2.29 -2.57
C VAL A 33 -11.92 -1.74 -3.13
N GLU A 34 -12.86 -1.44 -2.24
CA GLU A 34 -14.14 -0.86 -2.62
C GLU A 34 -14.23 0.57 -2.14
N SER A 35 -14.58 1.47 -3.04
CA SER A 35 -14.77 2.88 -2.71
C SER A 35 -16.13 3.30 -3.27
N GLY A 36 -17.13 3.37 -2.37
CA GLY A 36 -18.50 3.61 -2.82
C GLY A 36 -18.99 2.48 -3.68
N SER A 37 -19.43 2.78 -4.88
CA SER A 37 -19.90 1.76 -5.82
C SER A 37 -18.78 1.23 -6.73
N ARG A 38 -17.54 1.69 -6.51
CA ARG A 38 -16.42 1.33 -7.36
C ARG A 38 -15.58 0.24 -6.72
N ILE A 39 -15.13 -0.69 -7.53
CA ILE A 39 -14.14 -1.70 -7.11
C ILE A 39 -12.86 -1.34 -7.84
N ILE A 40 -11.79 -1.12 -7.08
CA ILE A 40 -10.54 -0.62 -7.63
C ILE A 40 -9.43 -1.62 -7.34
N GLU A 41 -8.67 -1.98 -8.35
CA GLU A 41 -7.47 -2.80 -8.17
C GLU A 41 -6.27 -1.88 -8.19
N ILE A 42 -5.47 -1.97 -7.13
CA ILE A 42 -4.32 -1.09 -6.96
C ILE A 42 -3.07 -1.96 -6.94
N PRO A 43 -2.11 -1.71 -7.83
CA PRO A 43 -0.83 -2.42 -7.73
C PRO A 43 -0.19 -2.13 -6.37
N ILE A 44 0.14 -3.19 -5.65
CA ILE A 44 0.68 -3.03 -4.30
C ILE A 44 1.97 -2.21 -4.34
N LYS A 45 2.77 -2.39 -5.38
CA LYS A 45 4.03 -1.64 -5.51
C LYS A 45 3.83 -0.14 -5.57
N ASP A 46 2.65 0.32 -5.96
CA ASP A 46 2.37 1.75 -6.10
C ASP A 46 1.85 2.38 -4.81
N ILE A 47 1.54 1.58 -3.80
CA ILE A 47 0.99 2.10 -2.55
C ILE A 47 2.12 2.61 -1.67
N VAL A 48 2.09 3.89 -1.36
CA VAL A 48 3.16 4.53 -0.58
C VAL A 48 2.81 4.54 0.89
N VAL A 49 1.61 5.01 1.23
CA VAL A 49 1.16 5.20 2.61
C VAL A 49 -0.30 4.82 2.70
N VAL A 50 -0.68 4.22 3.84
CA VAL A 50 -2.09 4.03 4.19
C VAL A 50 -2.30 4.69 5.55
N GLN A 51 -3.18 5.67 5.60
CA GLN A 51 -3.40 6.51 6.78
C GLN A 51 -4.82 6.34 7.27
N ALA A 52 -4.98 5.95 8.55
CA ALA A 52 -6.30 5.88 9.15
C ALA A 52 -6.81 7.28 9.42
N ILE A 53 -8.10 7.49 9.20
CA ILE A 53 -8.74 8.76 9.48
C ILE A 53 -9.33 8.68 10.89
N LYS A 54 -8.91 9.60 11.73
CA LYS A 54 -9.26 9.60 13.14
C LYS A 54 -10.78 9.61 13.34
N SER A 55 -11.24 8.80 14.28
CA SER A 55 -12.65 8.74 14.68
C SER A 55 -13.57 8.28 13.56
N SER A 56 -13.04 7.47 12.65
CA SER A 56 -13.86 6.92 11.57
C SER A 56 -13.39 5.50 11.29
N HIS A 57 -14.10 4.83 10.39
CA HIS A 57 -13.70 3.51 9.89
C HIS A 57 -13.15 3.64 8.48
N LEU A 58 -12.53 4.77 8.18
CA LEU A 58 -12.01 5.06 6.85
C LEU A 58 -10.49 5.12 6.88
N VAL A 59 -9.89 4.76 5.75
CA VAL A 59 -8.45 4.94 5.55
C VAL A 59 -8.24 5.63 4.21
N ASP A 60 -7.16 6.40 4.12
CA ASP A 60 -6.71 6.99 2.87
C ASP A 60 -5.52 6.19 2.37
N ILE A 61 -5.60 5.72 1.14
CA ILE A 61 -4.51 5.03 0.48
C ILE A 61 -3.83 6.01 -0.45
N TYR A 62 -2.57 6.30 -0.19
CA TYR A 62 -1.78 7.20 -1.03
C TYR A 62 -0.94 6.35 -1.97
N THR A 63 -1.19 6.50 -3.26
CA THR A 63 -0.39 5.81 -4.27
C THR A 63 0.54 6.81 -4.93
N THR A 64 1.32 6.34 -5.89
CA THR A 64 2.24 7.21 -6.62
C THR A 64 1.50 8.24 -7.47
N SER A 65 0.19 8.05 -7.72
CA SER A 65 -0.56 8.93 -8.61
C SER A 65 -1.83 9.51 -8.02
N GLN A 66 -2.35 8.97 -6.91
CA GLN A 66 -3.64 9.42 -6.40
C GLN A 66 -3.83 9.05 -4.94
N LYS A 67 -4.91 9.57 -4.38
CA LYS A 67 -5.35 9.22 -3.03
C LYS A 67 -6.73 8.60 -3.12
N ILE A 68 -6.93 7.46 -2.48
CA ILE A 68 -8.18 6.72 -2.52
C ILE A 68 -8.66 6.51 -1.09
N ARG A 69 -9.89 6.91 -0.81
CA ARG A 69 -10.48 6.74 0.53
C ARG A 69 -11.43 5.55 0.51
N ILE A 70 -11.26 4.64 1.46
CA ILE A 70 -12.10 3.46 1.55
C ILE A 70 -12.48 3.19 3.00
N LYS A 71 -13.51 2.36 3.17
CA LYS A 71 -13.93 1.89 4.48
C LYS A 71 -13.15 0.63 4.80
N GLU A 72 -12.18 0.73 5.69
CA GLU A 72 -11.32 -0.41 6.01
C GLU A 72 -10.53 -0.08 7.27
N THR A 73 -9.90 -1.10 7.88
CA THR A 73 -9.00 -0.90 9.02
C THR A 73 -7.56 -1.07 8.56
N LEU A 74 -6.64 -0.45 9.30
CA LEU A 74 -5.22 -0.61 9.01
C LEU A 74 -4.78 -2.05 9.17
N LYS A 75 -5.31 -2.74 10.18
CA LYS A 75 -4.95 -4.13 10.40
C LYS A 75 -5.27 -4.99 9.18
N ASN A 76 -6.48 -4.85 8.65
CA ASN A 76 -6.87 -5.60 7.47
C ASN A 76 -6.04 -5.21 6.25
N MET A 77 -5.74 -3.92 6.12
CA MET A 77 -4.89 -3.47 5.02
C MET A 77 -3.51 -4.09 5.12
N LEU A 78 -2.93 -4.11 6.31
CA LEU A 78 -1.59 -4.67 6.48
C LEU A 78 -1.57 -6.14 6.11
N GLU A 79 -2.62 -6.88 6.49
CA GLU A 79 -2.71 -8.30 6.13
C GLU A 79 -2.76 -8.51 4.63
N LYS A 80 -3.47 -7.63 3.94
CA LYS A 80 -3.58 -7.72 2.49
C LYS A 80 -2.29 -7.31 1.78
N LEU A 81 -1.58 -6.34 2.34
CA LEU A 81 -0.40 -5.77 1.68
C LEU A 81 0.86 -6.58 1.93
N GLY A 82 0.98 -7.22 3.09
CA GLY A 82 2.07 -8.13 3.36
C GLY A 82 3.30 -7.48 3.99
N GLU A 83 4.41 -8.21 3.93
CA GLU A 83 5.62 -7.90 4.71
C GLU A 83 6.38 -6.68 4.22
N GLU A 84 6.09 -6.20 3.02
CA GLU A 84 6.74 -5.00 2.51
C GLU A 84 6.28 -3.74 3.24
N PHE A 85 5.23 -3.83 4.03
CA PHE A 85 4.62 -2.70 4.71
C PHE A 85 4.81 -2.81 6.21
N THR A 86 4.88 -1.67 6.87
CA THR A 86 5.04 -1.62 8.32
C THR A 86 4.34 -0.40 8.89
N TYR A 87 3.96 -0.49 10.16
CA TYR A 87 3.46 0.67 10.87
C TYR A 87 4.60 1.65 11.12
N VAL A 88 4.33 2.93 10.95
CA VAL A 88 5.23 3.99 11.42
C VAL A 88 4.66 4.67 12.65
N ASN A 89 3.34 4.55 12.85
CA ASN A 89 2.68 4.91 14.09
C ASN A 89 1.35 4.17 14.10
N LYS A 90 0.57 4.33 15.17
CA LYS A 90 -0.66 3.55 15.32
C LYS A 90 -1.71 3.84 14.26
N SER A 91 -1.56 4.93 13.51
CA SER A 91 -2.54 5.35 12.52
C SER A 91 -2.02 5.31 11.09
N CYS A 92 -0.82 4.79 10.87
CA CYS A 92 -0.21 4.91 9.56
C CYS A 92 0.69 3.72 9.24
N ILE A 93 0.55 3.20 8.02
CA ILE A 93 1.40 2.15 7.47
C ILE A 93 2.08 2.68 6.23
N VAL A 94 3.33 2.28 5.99
CA VAL A 94 4.06 2.70 4.79
C VAL A 94 4.70 1.49 4.13
N GLN A 95 4.97 1.61 2.84
CA GLN A 95 5.77 0.61 2.15
C GLN A 95 7.23 0.90 2.42
N LYS A 96 7.92 -0.07 3.05
CA LYS A 96 9.28 0.15 3.56
C LYS A 96 10.26 0.59 2.49
N ARG A 97 10.23 -0.04 1.33
CA ARG A 97 11.22 0.29 0.32
C ARG A 97 10.98 1.63 -0.38
N LEU A 98 9.86 2.28 -0.10
CA LEU A 98 9.59 3.62 -0.63
C LEU A 98 9.97 4.72 0.34
N ILE A 99 10.54 4.37 1.49
CA ILE A 99 11.09 5.34 2.42
C ILE A 99 12.38 5.89 1.82
N ARG A 100 12.46 7.20 1.69
CA ARG A 100 13.64 7.84 1.11
C ARG A 100 14.54 8.49 2.15
N GLU A 101 13.94 8.92 3.26
CA GLU A 101 14.69 9.61 4.29
C GLU A 101 14.04 9.38 5.64
N ILE A 102 14.84 9.15 6.68
CA ILE A 102 14.35 9.05 8.05
C ILE A 102 15.04 10.12 8.87
N ASN A 103 14.25 10.98 9.53
CA ASN A 103 14.79 11.98 10.42
C ASN A 103 14.66 11.48 11.85
N LYS A 104 15.76 11.00 12.41
CA LYS A 104 15.75 10.39 13.74
C LYS A 104 15.56 11.41 14.85
N LYS A 105 15.92 12.65 14.60
CA LYS A 105 15.80 13.69 15.60
C LYS A 105 14.36 14.20 15.73
N ASN A 106 13.69 14.33 14.60
CA ASN A 106 12.36 14.93 14.57
C ASN A 106 11.25 13.91 14.31
N TYR A 107 11.58 12.63 14.24
CA TYR A 107 10.63 11.50 14.18
C TYR A 107 9.68 11.58 13.00
N PHE A 108 10.24 11.67 11.81
CA PHE A 108 9.44 11.57 10.60
C PHE A 108 10.23 10.89 9.50
N ALA A 109 9.52 10.46 8.47
CA ALA A 109 10.13 9.92 7.26
C ALA A 109 9.57 10.67 6.05
N ILE A 110 10.41 10.78 5.02
CA ILE A 110 10.00 11.31 3.72
C ILE A 110 9.90 10.11 2.79
N MET A 111 8.74 9.97 2.19
CA MET A 111 8.48 8.86 1.27
C MET A 111 8.80 9.27 -0.15
N SER A 112 8.91 8.26 -1.02
CA SER A 112 9.02 8.51 -2.45
C SER A 112 7.87 9.42 -2.87
N GLY A 113 8.19 10.49 -3.61
CA GLY A 113 7.18 11.48 -3.99
C GLY A 113 7.06 12.64 -3.04
N GLY A 114 7.77 12.59 -1.90
CA GLY A 114 7.85 13.72 -0.99
C GLY A 114 6.86 13.73 0.16
N LEU A 115 6.00 12.72 0.25
CA LEU A 115 5.02 12.66 1.34
C LEU A 115 5.74 12.42 2.66
N GLN A 116 5.41 13.23 3.66
CA GLN A 116 6.03 13.13 4.99
C GLN A 116 5.08 12.42 5.95
N VAL A 117 5.61 11.48 6.73
CA VAL A 117 4.82 10.74 7.72
C VAL A 117 5.53 10.79 9.07
N GLU A 118 4.73 10.84 10.15
CA GLU A 118 5.28 10.81 11.49
C GLU A 118 5.64 9.39 11.89
N ILE A 119 6.73 9.25 12.65
CA ILE A 119 7.17 7.97 13.15
C ILE A 119 7.12 8.01 14.67
N SER A 120 6.43 7.03 15.29
CA SER A 120 6.39 6.98 16.76
C SER A 120 7.75 6.54 17.29
N TYR A 121 7.97 6.83 18.56
CA TYR A 121 9.23 6.47 19.21
C TYR A 121 9.50 4.98 19.09
N ARG A 122 8.49 4.16 19.35
CA ARG A 122 8.64 2.71 19.28
C ARG A 122 9.00 2.25 17.87
N GLU A 123 8.31 2.77 16.89
CA GLU A 123 8.53 2.33 15.51
C GLU A 123 9.85 2.86 14.97
N MET A 124 10.29 4.03 15.44
CA MET A 124 11.58 4.55 15.02
C MET A 124 12.71 3.60 15.41
N ARG A 125 12.63 3.04 16.61
CA ARG A 125 13.65 2.10 17.05
C ARG A 125 13.71 0.87 16.16
N LYS A 126 12.55 0.37 15.74
CA LYS A 126 12.51 -0.78 14.85
C LYS A 126 13.06 -0.46 13.47
N LEU A 127 12.65 0.68 12.91
CA LEU A 127 13.07 1.05 11.55
C LEU A 127 14.57 1.27 11.46
N VAL A 128 15.14 1.94 12.43
CA VAL A 128 16.58 2.19 12.43
C VAL A 128 17.36 0.89 12.59
N LYS A 129 16.82 -0.03 13.38
CA LYS A 129 17.49 -1.30 13.63
C LYS A 129 17.50 -2.20 12.39
N GLU A 130 16.47 -2.10 11.55
CA GLU A 130 16.34 -2.92 10.34
C GLU A 130 17.24 -2.46 9.21
N GLN A 131 17.78 -1.28 9.32
CA GLN A 131 18.65 -0.72 8.30
C GLN A 131 20.10 -0.83 8.75
#